data_0f67f83778a372de75ea3d1ff6e9a978
#
_entry.id   0f67f83778a372de75ea3d1ff6e9a978
#
_cell.length_a   1.000
_cell.length_b   1.000
_cell.length_c   1.000
_cell.angle_alpha   90.00
_cell.angle_beta   90.00
_cell.angle_gamma   90.00
#
_symmetry.space_group_name_H-M   'P 1'
#
loop_
_entity.id
_entity.type
_entity.pdbx_description
1 polymer ?
#
loop_
_entity_poly.entity_id
_entity_poly.type
_entity_poly.pdbx_seq_one_letter_code
_entity_poly.pdbx_strand_id
1 'polypeptide(L)'
;MQPRAAILQLFHEASCIAPRPVTRDEFLARHHMRGPDVAAAFGNTENWMGGVLSALAARGITPQIGLCTAALPGGPLTRAGFDTLLGELLDSLNTILAQGPLSHVFLLLHGALLVEGLDDPEALIARAVRAATGPGTRIAVPLDFHANPGQGLIEAADIVIGGKLYPHTDTRARGARLVELAFAAERLTTRHVGMGLQVPMPRQETTSGPFAELAALTDQLETGAVADVTLLGGFPFSRAAHRGTSLLITAPADHDPSAIADQMRRAIASRQGALTTDVPDAQSMLPELRAALARGRVVLADVGDNPGGGGTGGDTSLLKPLIALDVAFGFGFLVAPDLVAAAETAGVGGTVDIPTPTGPIPARVDRLQPIRYRNSGAMMRGEALNGGAGAVLALGRSRVLVSSLRVQAYDTEAFRAMGVDPESLDLLAIKSIGHFRASYTPIASGGVLLTDSGGLSSPRRAPPFPDAAAPASPPHAPQT
;
A
#
# COMPACT_ATOMS: atom_id res chain seq x y z
N MET A 1 -31.83 21.34 -0.05
CA MET A 1 -30.58 21.74 0.65
C MET A 1 -29.39 21.21 -0.12
N GLN A 2 -28.32 21.98 -0.25
CA GLN A 2 -27.08 21.43 -0.83
C GLN A 2 -26.57 20.25 0.02
N PRO A 3 -26.08 19.17 -0.61
CA PRO A 3 -25.51 18.06 0.11
C PRO A 3 -24.30 18.50 0.96
N ARG A 4 -24.25 18.08 2.22
CA ARG A 4 -23.08 18.27 3.08
C ARG A 4 -22.30 16.98 3.15
N ALA A 5 -21.01 17.03 2.84
CA ALA A 5 -20.13 15.89 2.84
C ALA A 5 -18.97 16.08 3.84
N ALA A 6 -18.58 15.01 4.51
CA ALA A 6 -17.37 14.98 5.32
C ALA A 6 -16.36 13.97 4.76
N ILE A 7 -15.06 14.23 5.02
CA ILE A 7 -13.96 13.31 4.72
C ILE A 7 -13.23 13.00 6.03
N LEU A 8 -13.01 11.72 6.29
CA LEU A 8 -12.25 11.18 7.42
C LEU A 8 -11.28 10.12 6.91
N GLN A 9 -10.14 9.96 7.57
CA GLN A 9 -9.16 8.93 7.21
C GLN A 9 -8.45 8.36 8.44
N LEU A 10 -8.37 7.02 8.51
CA LEU A 10 -7.44 6.29 9.35
C LEU A 10 -6.86 5.15 8.50
N PHE A 11 -5.63 5.33 8.02
CA PHE A 11 -5.06 4.51 6.95
C PHE A 11 -3.77 3.84 7.40
N HIS A 12 -3.76 2.50 7.47
CA HIS A 12 -2.58 1.73 7.84
C HIS A 12 -2.67 0.29 7.33
N GLU A 13 -1.59 -0.18 6.71
CA GLU A 13 -1.40 -1.58 6.34
C GLU A 13 -0.56 -2.26 7.41
N ALA A 14 -1.11 -3.28 8.05
CA ALA A 14 -0.46 -3.95 9.16
C ALA A 14 -0.03 -5.37 8.84
N SER A 15 1.27 -5.64 8.99
CA SER A 15 1.86 -6.97 8.84
C SER A 15 1.95 -7.66 10.21
N CYS A 16 1.35 -8.84 10.34
CA CYS A 16 1.38 -9.64 11.56
C CYS A 16 2.75 -10.24 11.89
N ILE A 17 3.71 -10.15 10.96
CA ILE A 17 5.09 -10.65 11.13
C ILE A 17 6.09 -9.51 11.35
N ALA A 18 5.66 -8.27 11.38
CA ALA A 18 6.53 -7.15 11.71
C ALA A 18 7.02 -7.26 13.16
N PRO A 19 8.28 -6.86 13.45
CA PRO A 19 8.94 -7.16 14.72
C PRO A 19 8.41 -6.36 15.91
N ARG A 20 7.69 -5.26 15.66
CA ARG A 20 7.13 -4.40 16.69
C ARG A 20 5.79 -3.83 16.27
N PRO A 21 4.88 -3.54 17.21
CA PRO A 21 3.66 -2.81 16.92
C PRO A 21 3.97 -1.38 16.48
N VAL A 22 3.00 -0.77 15.79
CA VAL A 22 2.95 0.65 15.45
C VAL A 22 2.19 1.38 16.55
N THR A 23 2.65 2.56 16.93
CA THR A 23 2.01 3.41 17.92
C THR A 23 1.33 4.61 17.24
N ARG A 24 0.61 5.42 18.00
CA ARG A 24 0.07 6.70 17.52
C ARG A 24 1.15 7.62 16.96
N ASP A 25 2.36 7.58 17.52
CA ASP A 25 3.43 8.50 17.14
C ASP A 25 3.89 8.31 15.69
N GLU A 26 3.84 7.07 15.14
CA GLU A 26 4.10 6.85 13.71
C GLU A 26 3.05 7.50 12.81
N PHE A 27 1.80 7.61 13.25
CA PHE A 27 0.77 8.37 12.54
C PHE A 27 1.05 9.87 12.59
N LEU A 28 1.42 10.41 13.75
CA LEU A 28 1.82 11.82 13.89
C LEU A 28 3.03 12.16 13.01
N ALA A 29 3.98 11.26 12.92
CA ALA A 29 5.19 11.45 12.13
C ALA A 29 4.93 11.39 10.61
N ARG A 30 3.88 10.69 10.15
CA ARG A 30 3.56 10.54 8.73
C ARG A 30 2.53 11.58 8.29
N HIS A 31 1.26 11.41 8.72
CA HIS A 31 0.15 12.31 8.44
C HIS A 31 -0.81 12.33 9.63
N HIS A 32 -1.09 13.53 10.14
CA HIS A 32 -2.10 13.75 11.17
C HIS A 32 -2.65 15.16 11.01
N MET A 33 -3.58 15.31 10.07
CA MET A 33 -4.03 16.59 9.55
C MET A 33 -5.55 16.73 9.63
N ARG A 34 -6.04 17.97 9.54
CA ARG A 34 -7.48 18.30 9.49
C ARG A 34 -7.72 19.49 8.57
N GLY A 35 -8.94 19.63 8.10
CA GLY A 35 -9.39 20.82 7.38
C GLY A 35 -8.58 21.16 6.13
N PRO A 36 -8.25 22.44 5.91
CA PRO A 36 -7.63 22.91 4.68
C PRO A 36 -6.23 22.34 4.43
N ASP A 37 -5.50 21.92 5.48
CA ASP A 37 -4.16 21.35 5.33
C ASP A 37 -4.18 20.05 4.52
N VAL A 38 -5.24 19.24 4.69
CA VAL A 38 -5.45 18.00 3.91
C VAL A 38 -5.65 18.34 2.44
N ALA A 39 -6.49 19.33 2.13
CA ALA A 39 -6.74 19.75 0.76
C ALA A 39 -5.49 20.34 0.10
N ALA A 40 -4.68 21.10 0.84
CA ALA A 40 -3.41 21.64 0.38
C ALA A 40 -2.37 20.54 0.09
N ALA A 41 -2.32 19.51 0.95
CA ALA A 41 -1.38 18.41 0.81
C ALA A 41 -1.74 17.44 -0.35
N PHE A 42 -3.03 17.13 -0.53
CA PHE A 42 -3.48 16.02 -1.36
C PHE A 42 -4.38 16.40 -2.54
N GLY A 43 -4.90 17.62 -2.64
CA GLY A 43 -5.87 18.01 -3.67
C GLY A 43 -5.39 17.79 -5.11
N ASN A 44 -4.07 17.94 -5.34
CA ASN A 44 -3.42 17.77 -6.65
C ASN A 44 -2.58 16.50 -6.75
N THR A 45 -2.86 15.48 -5.94
CA THR A 45 -2.11 14.22 -5.96
C THR A 45 -2.89 13.11 -6.64
N GLU A 46 -2.16 12.15 -7.24
CA GLU A 46 -2.73 10.95 -7.86
C GLU A 46 -3.00 9.86 -6.81
N ASN A 47 -3.83 10.19 -5.80
CA ASN A 47 -4.25 9.26 -4.75
C ASN A 47 -5.75 9.35 -4.46
N TRP A 48 -6.26 8.50 -3.55
CA TRP A 48 -7.65 8.43 -3.15
C TRP A 48 -8.22 9.80 -2.74
N MET A 49 -7.48 10.52 -1.87
CA MET A 49 -7.90 11.82 -1.34
C MET A 49 -8.03 12.86 -2.45
N GLY A 50 -7.04 12.93 -3.36
CA GLY A 50 -7.08 13.82 -4.52
C GLY A 50 -8.26 13.53 -5.43
N GLY A 51 -8.61 12.26 -5.62
CA GLY A 51 -9.77 11.81 -6.40
C GLY A 51 -11.09 12.25 -5.76
N VAL A 52 -11.27 11.99 -4.47
CA VAL A 52 -12.49 12.38 -3.73
C VAL A 52 -12.65 13.90 -3.72
N LEU A 53 -11.59 14.64 -3.40
CA LEU A 53 -11.63 16.11 -3.37
C LEU A 53 -12.00 16.71 -4.74
N SER A 54 -11.38 16.23 -5.82
CA SER A 54 -11.65 16.75 -7.17
C SER A 54 -13.06 16.43 -7.64
N ALA A 55 -13.57 15.23 -7.35
CA ALA A 55 -14.93 14.85 -7.74
C ALA A 55 -16.02 15.59 -6.96
N LEU A 56 -15.81 15.88 -5.68
CA LEU A 56 -16.70 16.73 -4.88
C LEU A 56 -16.68 18.16 -5.38
N ALA A 57 -15.51 18.73 -5.67
CA ALA A 57 -15.37 20.07 -6.21
C ALA A 57 -16.09 20.21 -7.57
N ALA A 58 -16.00 19.21 -8.46
CA ALA A 58 -16.73 19.16 -9.72
C ALA A 58 -18.27 19.19 -9.56
N ARG A 59 -18.77 18.79 -8.38
CA ARG A 59 -20.19 18.87 -7.99
C ARG A 59 -20.54 20.18 -7.24
N GLY A 60 -19.60 21.09 -7.11
CA GLY A 60 -19.79 22.33 -6.32
C GLY A 60 -19.88 22.07 -4.81
N ILE A 61 -19.38 20.93 -4.33
CA ILE A 61 -19.42 20.55 -2.92
C ILE A 61 -18.03 20.77 -2.30
N THR A 62 -17.95 21.65 -1.31
CA THR A 62 -16.76 21.79 -0.45
C THR A 62 -16.93 20.87 0.75
N PRO A 63 -16.15 19.78 0.88
CA PRO A 63 -16.29 18.87 1.99
C PRO A 63 -15.76 19.48 3.30
N GLN A 64 -16.35 19.07 4.42
CA GLN A 64 -15.78 19.29 5.74
C GLN A 64 -14.79 18.17 6.04
N ILE A 65 -13.53 18.52 6.23
CA ILE A 65 -12.45 17.55 6.40
C ILE A 65 -12.12 17.43 7.88
N GLY A 66 -12.47 16.30 8.46
CA GLY A 66 -12.11 15.94 9.84
C GLY A 66 -10.69 15.41 9.93
N LEU A 67 -10.45 14.50 10.88
CA LEU A 67 -9.14 13.88 11.03
C LEU A 67 -8.81 12.99 9.81
N CYS A 68 -7.67 13.27 9.19
CA CYS A 68 -7.03 12.44 8.19
C CYS A 68 -5.65 12.02 8.71
N THR A 69 -5.49 10.74 9.02
CA THR A 69 -4.27 10.22 9.64
C THR A 69 -3.84 8.90 8.99
N ALA A 70 -2.52 8.74 8.83
CA ALA A 70 -1.94 7.54 8.23
C ALA A 70 -0.55 7.25 8.78
N ALA A 71 -0.21 5.96 8.89
CA ALA A 71 1.14 5.49 9.15
C ALA A 71 1.69 4.69 7.96
N LEU A 72 3.03 4.55 7.88
CA LEU A 72 3.65 3.64 6.92
C LEU A 72 3.29 2.19 7.26
N PRO A 73 3.23 1.28 6.26
CA PRO A 73 3.02 -0.14 6.52
C PRO A 73 3.97 -0.68 7.59
N GLY A 74 3.46 -1.41 8.57
CA GLY A 74 4.25 -1.83 9.74
C GLY A 74 3.59 -2.96 10.52
N GLY A 75 3.84 -3.04 11.82
CA GLY A 75 3.17 -4.00 12.71
C GLY A 75 1.72 -3.62 13.02
N PRO A 76 1.00 -4.48 13.74
CA PRO A 76 -0.30 -4.14 14.27
C PRO A 76 -0.24 -2.84 15.09
N LEU A 77 -1.28 -2.01 14.97
CA LEU A 77 -1.42 -0.82 15.81
C LEU A 77 -1.68 -1.22 17.25
N THR A 78 -1.01 -0.58 18.20
CA THR A 78 -1.28 -0.81 19.61
C THR A 78 -2.74 -0.50 19.95
N ARG A 79 -3.34 -1.24 20.87
CA ARG A 79 -4.73 -0.98 21.31
C ARG A 79 -4.91 0.45 21.81
N ALA A 80 -4.01 0.94 22.64
CA ALA A 80 -4.07 2.31 23.17
C ALA A 80 -3.95 3.37 22.06
N GLY A 81 -3.08 3.13 21.05
CA GLY A 81 -2.95 4.00 19.89
C GLY A 81 -4.24 4.05 19.07
N PHE A 82 -4.86 2.88 18.85
CA PHE A 82 -6.13 2.79 18.14
C PHE A 82 -7.27 3.52 18.87
N ASP A 83 -7.43 3.27 20.17
CA ASP A 83 -8.49 3.90 20.96
C ASP A 83 -8.36 5.43 20.95
N THR A 84 -7.12 5.94 21.03
CA THR A 84 -6.85 7.39 20.96
C THR A 84 -7.16 7.95 19.56
N LEU A 85 -6.68 7.32 18.49
CA LEU A 85 -6.92 7.79 17.11
C LEU A 85 -8.41 7.72 16.73
N LEU A 86 -9.12 6.68 17.16
CA LEU A 86 -10.56 6.56 16.96
C LEU A 86 -11.31 7.68 17.73
N GLY A 87 -10.93 7.95 18.97
CA GLY A 87 -11.46 9.08 19.74
C GLY A 87 -11.29 10.41 19.02
N GLU A 88 -10.07 10.73 18.58
CA GLU A 88 -9.76 11.94 17.83
C GLU A 88 -10.52 12.06 16.50
N LEU A 89 -10.73 10.94 15.81
CA LEU A 89 -11.50 10.87 14.57
C LEU A 89 -12.98 11.20 14.85
N LEU A 90 -13.57 10.61 15.89
CA LEU A 90 -14.95 10.85 16.28
C LEU A 90 -15.16 12.26 16.82
N ASP A 91 -14.22 12.83 17.58
CA ASP A 91 -14.28 14.22 18.05
C ASP A 91 -14.29 15.19 16.88
N SER A 92 -13.48 14.93 15.85
CA SER A 92 -13.47 15.75 14.64
C SER A 92 -14.80 15.62 13.87
N LEU A 93 -15.38 14.41 13.80
CA LEU A 93 -16.70 14.19 13.19
C LEU A 93 -17.81 14.89 13.97
N ASN A 94 -17.81 14.82 15.31
CA ASN A 94 -18.79 15.48 16.17
C ASN A 94 -18.74 17.01 16.01
N THR A 95 -17.53 17.57 15.87
CA THR A 95 -17.34 19.00 15.57
C THR A 95 -18.01 19.39 14.23
N ILE A 96 -17.92 18.54 13.22
CA ILE A 96 -18.58 18.73 11.93
C ILE A 96 -20.10 18.58 12.07
N LEU A 97 -20.57 17.59 12.80
CA LEU A 97 -22.01 17.33 13.01
C LEU A 97 -22.70 18.44 13.82
N ALA A 98 -21.99 19.12 14.72
CA ALA A 98 -22.51 20.27 15.45
C ALA A 98 -22.95 21.44 14.53
N GLN A 99 -22.45 21.48 13.29
CA GLN A 99 -22.86 22.45 12.27
C GLN A 99 -24.09 21.99 11.44
N GLY A 100 -24.64 20.79 11.72
CA GLY A 100 -25.81 20.21 11.09
C GLY A 100 -25.56 18.81 10.51
N PRO A 101 -26.61 18.14 10.05
CA PRO A 101 -26.53 16.76 9.56
C PRO A 101 -25.71 16.66 8.27
N LEU A 102 -25.05 15.50 8.10
CA LEU A 102 -24.32 15.15 6.89
C LEU A 102 -25.20 14.30 5.97
N SER A 103 -25.08 14.50 4.68
CA SER A 103 -25.64 13.59 3.67
C SER A 103 -24.67 12.46 3.29
N HIS A 104 -23.36 12.74 3.33
CA HIS A 104 -22.32 11.79 2.92
C HIS A 104 -21.11 11.87 3.85
N VAL A 105 -20.50 10.72 4.10
CA VAL A 105 -19.17 10.59 4.72
C VAL A 105 -18.30 9.74 3.80
N PHE A 106 -17.16 10.28 3.40
CA PHE A 106 -16.07 9.54 2.74
C PHE A 106 -15.06 9.14 3.81
N LEU A 107 -15.09 7.86 4.19
CA LEU A 107 -14.25 7.29 5.23
C LEU A 107 -13.12 6.49 4.58
N LEU A 108 -11.93 7.08 4.44
CA LEU A 108 -10.80 6.47 3.77
C LEU A 108 -10.09 5.50 4.72
N LEU A 109 -10.17 4.21 4.41
CA LEU A 109 -9.53 3.12 5.14
C LEU A 109 -8.62 2.33 4.20
N HIS A 110 -7.66 1.59 4.77
CA HIS A 110 -6.80 0.70 3.96
C HIS A 110 -7.48 -0.63 3.64
N GLY A 111 -8.16 -1.22 4.59
CA GLY A 111 -8.73 -2.57 4.48
C GLY A 111 -7.80 -3.68 5.00
N ALA A 112 -6.61 -3.33 5.51
CA ALA A 112 -5.65 -4.29 6.07
C ALA A 112 -5.12 -3.84 7.45
N LEU A 113 -5.89 -3.05 8.19
CA LEU A 113 -5.54 -2.64 9.53
C LEU A 113 -5.64 -3.83 10.48
N LEU A 114 -4.57 -4.07 11.24
CA LEU A 114 -4.57 -4.96 12.41
C LEU A 114 -4.35 -4.12 13.66
N VAL A 115 -5.07 -4.45 14.72
CA VAL A 115 -4.93 -3.82 16.04
C VAL A 115 -4.80 -4.92 17.10
N GLU A 116 -3.95 -4.69 18.09
CA GLU A 116 -3.78 -5.62 19.19
C GLU A 116 -5.11 -5.89 19.90
N GLY A 117 -5.51 -7.16 19.98
CA GLY A 117 -6.73 -7.59 20.66
C GLY A 117 -8.05 -7.24 19.96
N LEU A 118 -8.03 -6.88 18.66
CA LEU A 118 -9.22 -6.64 17.85
C LEU A 118 -9.24 -7.50 16.60
N ASP A 119 -10.38 -8.10 16.28
CA ASP A 119 -10.54 -8.97 15.11
C ASP A 119 -10.84 -8.17 13.82
N ASP A 120 -11.68 -7.13 13.90
CA ASP A 120 -12.10 -6.31 12.75
C ASP A 120 -12.14 -4.83 13.16
N PRO A 121 -10.95 -4.16 13.25
CA PRO A 121 -10.86 -2.77 13.71
C PRO A 121 -11.51 -1.78 12.74
N GLU A 122 -11.51 -2.05 11.44
CA GLU A 122 -12.11 -1.15 10.44
C GLU A 122 -13.65 -1.20 10.49
N ALA A 123 -14.23 -2.35 10.82
CA ALA A 123 -15.65 -2.43 11.14
C ALA A 123 -16.03 -1.61 12.38
N LEU A 124 -15.17 -1.59 13.41
CA LEU A 124 -15.40 -0.75 14.59
C LEU A 124 -15.38 0.74 14.23
N ILE A 125 -14.43 1.18 13.40
CA ILE A 125 -14.38 2.56 12.91
C ILE A 125 -15.66 2.91 12.14
N ALA A 126 -16.04 2.08 11.18
CA ALA A 126 -17.23 2.34 10.33
C ALA A 126 -18.53 2.33 11.14
N ARG A 127 -18.69 1.40 12.09
CA ARG A 127 -19.84 1.36 13.01
C ARG A 127 -19.90 2.58 13.91
N ALA A 128 -18.77 3.05 14.42
CA ALA A 128 -18.72 4.25 15.25
C ALA A 128 -19.11 5.51 14.44
N VAL A 129 -18.64 5.63 13.21
CA VAL A 129 -19.04 6.70 12.28
C VAL A 129 -20.54 6.59 11.97
N ARG A 130 -21.06 5.40 11.69
CA ARG A 130 -22.49 5.15 11.45
C ARG A 130 -23.36 5.54 12.68
N ALA A 131 -22.91 5.17 13.88
CA ALA A 131 -23.62 5.51 15.11
C ALA A 131 -23.68 7.03 15.33
N ALA A 132 -22.62 7.77 15.03
CA ALA A 132 -22.56 9.22 15.15
C ALA A 132 -23.41 9.95 14.09
N THR A 133 -23.43 9.46 12.85
CA THR A 133 -24.10 10.13 11.73
C THR A 133 -25.55 9.71 11.50
N GLY A 134 -25.94 8.55 12.02
CA GLY A 134 -27.26 7.97 11.84
C GLY A 134 -27.48 7.27 10.49
N PRO A 135 -28.64 6.63 10.29
CA PRO A 135 -28.92 5.78 9.13
C PRO A 135 -29.18 6.58 7.82
N GLY A 136 -29.44 7.88 7.93
CA GLY A 136 -29.71 8.75 6.78
C GLY A 136 -28.46 9.21 6.03
N THR A 137 -27.27 9.09 6.65
CA THR A 137 -26.00 9.50 6.04
C THR A 137 -25.44 8.36 5.19
N ARG A 138 -25.07 8.62 3.94
CA ARG A 138 -24.33 7.66 3.11
C ARG A 138 -22.87 7.61 3.51
N ILE A 139 -22.38 6.43 3.89
CA ILE A 139 -20.95 6.18 4.18
C ILE A 139 -20.33 5.44 3.01
N ALA A 140 -19.32 6.06 2.38
CA ALA A 140 -18.58 5.53 1.26
C ALA A 140 -17.11 5.31 1.65
N VAL A 141 -16.61 4.10 1.45
CA VAL A 141 -15.30 3.66 1.90
C VAL A 141 -14.45 3.19 0.72
N PRO A 142 -13.35 3.85 0.41
CA PRO A 142 -12.35 3.31 -0.50
C PRO A 142 -11.38 2.42 0.27
N LEU A 143 -10.96 1.32 -0.35
CA LEU A 143 -9.98 0.38 0.19
C LEU A 143 -8.79 0.23 -0.76
N ASP A 144 -7.63 -0.08 -0.22
CA ASP A 144 -6.47 -0.46 -1.02
C ASP A 144 -6.72 -1.78 -1.77
N PHE A 145 -5.99 -2.00 -2.85
CA PHE A 145 -6.00 -3.27 -3.59
C PHE A 145 -5.64 -4.49 -2.72
N HIS A 146 -4.78 -4.28 -1.70
CA HIS A 146 -4.36 -5.33 -0.75
C HIS A 146 -5.31 -5.46 0.47
N ALA A 147 -6.51 -4.92 0.39
CA ALA A 147 -7.47 -4.99 1.49
C ALA A 147 -7.94 -6.42 1.76
N ASN A 148 -8.22 -6.69 3.04
CA ASN A 148 -8.89 -7.87 3.55
C ASN A 148 -10.15 -7.41 4.33
N PRO A 149 -11.21 -6.92 3.66
CA PRO A 149 -12.36 -6.36 4.36
C PRO A 149 -13.17 -7.43 5.08
N GLY A 150 -13.49 -7.17 6.34
CA GLY A 150 -14.42 -7.98 7.10
C GLY A 150 -15.87 -7.69 6.73
N GLN A 151 -16.78 -8.64 6.97
CA GLN A 151 -18.20 -8.48 6.72
C GLN A 151 -18.79 -7.31 7.54
N GLY A 152 -18.27 -7.07 8.74
CA GLY A 152 -18.72 -5.97 9.59
C GLY A 152 -18.47 -4.57 9.01
N LEU A 153 -17.40 -4.38 8.24
CA LEU A 153 -17.16 -3.14 7.50
C LEU A 153 -18.20 -2.95 6.38
N ILE A 154 -18.46 -4.01 5.61
CA ILE A 154 -19.45 -4.00 4.51
C ILE A 154 -20.85 -3.66 5.01
N GLU A 155 -21.25 -4.20 6.16
CA GLU A 155 -22.55 -3.94 6.78
C GLU A 155 -22.70 -2.52 7.35
N ALA A 156 -21.58 -1.93 7.81
CA ALA A 156 -21.58 -0.59 8.39
C ALA A 156 -21.55 0.54 7.34
N ALA A 157 -21.03 0.27 6.13
CA ALA A 157 -20.94 1.22 5.03
C ALA A 157 -22.09 1.01 4.00
N ASP A 158 -22.36 2.01 3.18
CA ASP A 158 -23.30 1.89 2.05
C ASP A 158 -22.57 1.46 0.77
N ILE A 159 -21.40 2.04 0.52
CA ILE A 159 -20.57 1.78 -0.66
C ILE A 159 -19.15 1.47 -0.20
N VAL A 160 -18.60 0.36 -0.66
CA VAL A 160 -17.20 -0.01 -0.45
C VAL A 160 -16.61 -0.41 -1.80
N ILE A 161 -15.57 0.29 -2.26
CA ILE A 161 -14.84 -0.10 -3.47
C ILE A 161 -13.35 -0.16 -3.20
N GLY A 162 -12.62 -0.92 -4.01
CA GLY A 162 -11.16 -1.01 -3.91
C GLY A 162 -10.42 -0.39 -5.08
N GLY A 163 -9.10 -0.24 -4.95
CA GLY A 163 -8.20 -0.09 -6.09
C GLY A 163 -8.23 -1.35 -6.96
N LYS A 164 -8.16 -1.19 -8.27
CA LYS A 164 -8.13 -2.31 -9.22
C LYS A 164 -6.71 -2.66 -9.69
N LEU A 165 -5.75 -1.76 -9.47
CA LEU A 165 -4.41 -1.88 -10.03
C LEU A 165 -3.31 -2.03 -8.98
N TYR A 166 -2.33 -2.85 -9.30
CA TYR A 166 -1.07 -2.99 -8.61
C TYR A 166 0.08 -2.99 -9.63
N PRO A 167 0.87 -1.91 -9.74
CA PRO A 167 0.96 -0.68 -8.90
C PRO A 167 -0.33 0.15 -8.85
N HIS A 168 -0.54 0.86 -7.73
CA HIS A 168 -1.74 1.65 -7.46
C HIS A 168 -1.78 2.95 -8.28
N THR A 169 -1.95 2.83 -9.59
CA THR A 169 -1.97 3.96 -10.53
C THR A 169 -3.37 4.49 -10.82
N ASP A 170 -4.39 3.85 -10.29
CA ASP A 170 -5.81 4.18 -10.50
C ASP A 170 -6.48 4.88 -9.31
N THR A 171 -5.80 5.04 -8.18
CA THR A 171 -6.42 5.47 -6.91
C THR A 171 -7.13 6.82 -7.00
N ARG A 172 -6.64 7.77 -7.80
CA ARG A 172 -7.35 9.04 -8.04
C ARG A 172 -8.66 8.81 -8.81
N ALA A 173 -8.63 8.03 -9.88
CA ALA A 173 -9.82 7.70 -10.67
C ALA A 173 -10.84 6.92 -9.82
N ARG A 174 -10.36 5.98 -9.00
CA ARG A 174 -11.21 5.21 -8.08
C ARG A 174 -11.80 6.09 -6.98
N GLY A 175 -11.07 7.10 -6.47
CA GLY A 175 -11.60 8.09 -5.54
C GLY A 175 -12.73 8.92 -6.17
N ALA A 176 -12.59 9.32 -7.42
CA ALA A 176 -13.66 9.98 -8.16
C ALA A 176 -14.86 9.04 -8.38
N ARG A 177 -14.61 7.78 -8.74
CA ARG A 177 -15.65 6.76 -8.91
C ARG A 177 -16.45 6.53 -7.62
N LEU A 178 -15.78 6.49 -6.48
CA LEU A 178 -16.45 6.37 -5.18
C LEU A 178 -17.47 7.50 -4.95
N VAL A 179 -17.09 8.74 -5.29
CA VAL A 179 -18.01 9.88 -5.21
C VAL A 179 -19.18 9.72 -6.16
N GLU A 180 -18.97 9.27 -7.41
CA GLU A 180 -20.05 9.01 -8.36
C GLU A 180 -21.06 8.00 -7.79
N LEU A 181 -20.59 6.87 -7.28
CA LEU A 181 -21.43 5.81 -6.71
C LEU A 181 -22.17 6.30 -5.45
N ALA A 182 -21.51 7.08 -4.59
CA ALA A 182 -22.14 7.63 -3.39
C ALA A 182 -23.27 8.61 -3.71
N PHE A 183 -23.18 9.33 -4.84
CA PHE A 183 -24.20 10.27 -5.29
C PHE A 183 -25.15 9.69 -6.35
N ALA A 184 -25.09 8.39 -6.65
CA ALA A 184 -26.02 7.75 -7.57
C ALA A 184 -27.48 7.94 -7.10
N ALA A 185 -28.38 8.20 -8.06
CA ALA A 185 -29.81 8.37 -7.75
C ALA A 185 -30.42 7.06 -7.22
N GLU A 186 -30.01 5.94 -7.78
CA GLU A 186 -30.35 4.61 -7.28
C GLU A 186 -29.56 4.28 -6.01
N ARG A 187 -30.22 3.63 -5.06
CA ARG A 187 -29.54 3.20 -3.82
C ARG A 187 -28.74 1.92 -4.07
N LEU A 188 -27.46 2.11 -4.27
CA LEU A 188 -26.50 1.02 -4.42
C LEU A 188 -26.02 0.54 -3.04
N THR A 189 -25.62 -0.75 -2.98
CA THR A 189 -24.96 -1.38 -1.84
C THR A 189 -23.81 -2.24 -2.35
N THR A 190 -22.81 -2.49 -1.50
CA THR A 190 -21.70 -3.38 -1.83
C THR A 190 -21.88 -4.75 -1.19
N ARG A 191 -21.60 -5.80 -1.95
CA ARG A 191 -21.47 -7.18 -1.48
C ARG A 191 -20.00 -7.58 -1.50
N HIS A 192 -19.57 -8.32 -0.49
CA HIS A 192 -18.23 -8.91 -0.41
C HIS A 192 -18.29 -10.42 -0.57
N VAL A 193 -17.45 -10.97 -1.45
CA VAL A 193 -17.39 -12.41 -1.71
C VAL A 193 -15.94 -12.88 -1.70
N GLY A 194 -15.56 -13.68 -0.71
CA GLY A 194 -14.24 -14.31 -0.66
C GLY A 194 -14.06 -15.33 -1.80
N MET A 195 -12.87 -15.36 -2.39
CA MET A 195 -12.53 -16.28 -3.49
C MET A 195 -11.88 -17.57 -3.00
N GLY A 196 -11.59 -17.71 -1.69
CA GLY A 196 -10.98 -18.90 -1.11
C GLY A 196 -9.53 -19.13 -1.54
N LEU A 197 -8.81 -18.07 -1.89
CA LEU A 197 -7.44 -18.12 -2.37
C LEU A 197 -6.61 -17.00 -1.76
N GLN A 198 -5.36 -17.30 -1.40
CA GLN A 198 -4.35 -16.29 -1.10
C GLN A 198 -3.30 -16.29 -2.21
N VAL A 199 -3.17 -15.18 -2.92
CA VAL A 199 -2.16 -14.99 -3.96
C VAL A 199 -0.95 -14.29 -3.33
N PRO A 200 0.28 -14.78 -3.51
CA PRO A 200 1.48 -14.05 -3.08
C PRO A 200 1.60 -12.70 -3.77
N MET A 201 1.98 -11.65 -3.06
CA MET A 201 2.04 -10.27 -3.60
C MET A 201 2.84 -10.15 -4.91
N PRO A 202 3.97 -10.85 -5.14
CA PRO A 202 4.67 -10.79 -6.43
C PRO A 202 3.86 -11.31 -7.62
N ARG A 203 2.76 -12.04 -7.37
CA ARG A 203 1.82 -12.56 -8.39
C ARG A 203 0.51 -11.79 -8.46
N GLN A 204 0.36 -10.75 -7.66
CA GLN A 204 -0.82 -9.86 -7.70
C GLN A 204 -0.66 -8.70 -8.70
N GLU A 205 0.42 -8.65 -9.45
CA GLU A 205 0.68 -7.62 -10.45
C GLU A 205 -0.44 -7.55 -11.50
N THR A 206 -0.91 -6.34 -11.79
CA THR A 206 -2.02 -6.11 -12.74
C THR A 206 -1.57 -5.46 -14.05
N THR A 207 -0.26 -5.29 -14.27
CA THR A 207 0.28 -4.75 -15.54
C THR A 207 0.52 -5.86 -16.57
N SER A 208 0.68 -7.09 -16.12
CA SER A 208 0.88 -8.28 -16.96
C SER A 208 0.57 -9.56 -16.19
N GLY A 209 0.47 -10.67 -16.92
CA GLY A 209 0.32 -12.00 -16.35
C GLY A 209 -1.11 -12.35 -15.87
N PRO A 210 -1.26 -13.45 -15.13
CA PRO A 210 -2.58 -14.04 -14.87
C PRO A 210 -3.46 -13.17 -13.96
N PHE A 211 -2.89 -12.40 -13.04
CA PHE A 211 -3.70 -11.52 -12.19
C PHE A 211 -4.19 -10.27 -12.96
N ALA A 212 -3.42 -9.78 -13.94
CA ALA A 212 -3.85 -8.71 -14.85
C ALA A 212 -5.08 -9.12 -15.67
N GLU A 213 -5.13 -10.36 -16.13
CA GLU A 213 -6.30 -10.89 -16.86
C GLU A 213 -7.53 -10.99 -15.95
N LEU A 214 -7.36 -11.37 -14.67
CA LEU A 214 -8.43 -11.40 -13.69
C LEU A 214 -8.92 -9.98 -13.34
N ALA A 215 -8.01 -9.02 -13.20
CA ALA A 215 -8.36 -7.62 -12.98
C ALA A 215 -9.15 -7.05 -14.17
N ALA A 216 -8.71 -7.30 -15.40
CA ALA A 216 -9.41 -6.85 -16.60
C ALA A 216 -10.81 -7.50 -16.75
N LEU A 217 -11.02 -8.71 -16.23
CA LEU A 217 -12.35 -9.36 -16.23
C LEU A 217 -13.35 -8.55 -15.38
N THR A 218 -12.93 -7.85 -14.34
CA THR A 218 -13.85 -7.06 -13.50
C THR A 218 -14.60 -6.01 -14.30
N ASP A 219 -13.94 -5.34 -15.26
CA ASP A 219 -14.58 -4.32 -16.11
C ASP A 219 -15.63 -4.94 -17.04
N GLN A 220 -15.41 -6.19 -17.46
CA GLN A 220 -16.38 -6.92 -18.31
C GLN A 220 -17.61 -7.40 -17.51
N LEU A 221 -17.48 -7.51 -16.19
CA LEU A 221 -18.56 -7.89 -15.27
C LEU A 221 -19.44 -6.70 -14.85
N GLU A 222 -19.03 -5.48 -15.11
CA GLU A 222 -19.79 -4.25 -14.86
C GLU A 222 -20.86 -4.05 -15.94
N THR A 223 -21.91 -4.85 -15.89
CA THR A 223 -22.99 -4.85 -16.89
C THR A 223 -24.36 -4.72 -16.24
N GLY A 224 -25.33 -4.13 -16.98
CA GLY A 224 -26.70 -3.97 -16.51
C GLY A 224 -26.77 -3.10 -15.25
N ALA A 225 -27.29 -3.66 -14.16
CA ALA A 225 -27.42 -2.97 -12.87
C ALA A 225 -26.14 -2.99 -12.01
N VAL A 226 -25.10 -3.71 -12.45
CA VAL A 226 -23.83 -3.80 -11.71
C VAL A 226 -22.99 -2.56 -11.97
N ALA A 227 -22.88 -1.72 -10.96
CA ALA A 227 -22.21 -0.43 -11.09
C ALA A 227 -20.69 -0.51 -10.93
N ASP A 228 -20.18 -1.44 -10.11
CA ASP A 228 -18.72 -1.60 -9.88
C ASP A 228 -18.41 -3.04 -9.46
N VAL A 229 -17.34 -3.59 -10.02
CA VAL A 229 -16.75 -4.87 -9.59
C VAL A 229 -15.27 -4.66 -9.34
N THR A 230 -14.81 -4.91 -8.13
CA THR A 230 -13.39 -4.82 -7.76
C THR A 230 -12.88 -6.19 -7.33
N LEU A 231 -11.78 -6.66 -7.90
CA LEU A 231 -11.03 -7.82 -7.41
C LEU A 231 -9.90 -7.33 -6.51
N LEU A 232 -9.98 -7.62 -5.23
CA LEU A 232 -8.93 -7.34 -4.25
C LEU A 232 -7.91 -8.47 -4.24
N GLY A 233 -6.62 -8.15 -4.28
CA GLY A 233 -5.54 -9.11 -4.13
C GLY A 233 -5.46 -9.70 -2.73
N GLY A 234 -5.79 -8.90 -1.73
CA GLY A 234 -5.64 -9.21 -0.32
C GLY A 234 -4.19 -9.10 0.17
N PHE A 235 -4.00 -8.76 1.45
CA PHE A 235 -2.69 -8.67 2.08
C PHE A 235 -2.32 -10.00 2.76
N PRO A 236 -1.35 -10.77 2.23
CA PRO A 236 -1.07 -12.12 2.72
C PRO A 236 -0.42 -12.15 4.12
N PHE A 237 0.20 -11.05 4.57
CA PHE A 237 0.82 -10.95 5.90
C PHE A 237 -0.18 -10.53 7.01
N SER A 238 -1.45 -10.81 6.81
CA SER A 238 -2.52 -10.61 7.80
C SER A 238 -2.83 -11.92 8.53
N ARG A 239 -3.39 -11.82 9.75
CA ARG A 239 -4.01 -12.93 10.49
C ARG A 239 -5.53 -12.87 10.50
N ALA A 240 -6.12 -11.90 9.80
CA ALA A 240 -7.57 -11.81 9.69
C ALA A 240 -8.15 -13.13 9.11
N ALA A 241 -9.22 -13.64 9.70
CA ALA A 241 -9.84 -14.90 9.27
C ALA A 241 -10.40 -14.80 7.84
N HIS A 242 -10.77 -13.61 7.41
CA HIS A 242 -11.34 -13.28 6.10
C HIS A 242 -10.32 -12.78 5.08
N ARG A 243 -9.00 -12.95 5.35
CA ARG A 243 -7.95 -12.52 4.42
C ARG A 243 -7.96 -13.33 3.11
N GLY A 244 -7.33 -12.75 2.11
CA GLY A 244 -7.14 -13.35 0.79
C GLY A 244 -7.87 -12.61 -0.32
N THR A 245 -7.79 -13.17 -1.51
CA THR A 245 -8.42 -12.59 -2.71
C THR A 245 -9.95 -12.58 -2.57
N SER A 246 -10.58 -11.46 -2.87
CA SER A 246 -12.02 -11.30 -2.75
C SER A 246 -12.60 -10.33 -3.78
N LEU A 247 -13.92 -10.40 -4.00
CA LEU A 247 -14.66 -9.46 -4.82
C LEU A 247 -15.46 -8.48 -3.95
N LEU A 248 -15.46 -7.22 -4.36
CA LEU A 248 -16.47 -6.24 -3.99
C LEU A 248 -17.37 -6.02 -5.22
N ILE A 249 -18.67 -6.15 -5.05
CA ILE A 249 -19.68 -5.99 -6.11
C ILE A 249 -20.68 -4.94 -5.65
N THR A 250 -20.70 -3.79 -6.31
CA THR A 250 -21.62 -2.69 -6.01
C THR A 250 -22.75 -2.68 -7.02
N ALA A 251 -23.96 -2.87 -6.52
CA ALA A 251 -25.20 -2.99 -7.32
C ALA A 251 -26.42 -2.59 -6.46
N PRO A 252 -27.64 -2.53 -6.99
CA PRO A 252 -28.87 -2.44 -6.21
C PRO A 252 -28.97 -3.56 -5.14
N ALA A 253 -29.66 -3.28 -4.05
CA ALA A 253 -29.68 -4.17 -2.88
C ALA A 253 -30.29 -5.56 -3.15
N ASP A 254 -31.13 -5.70 -4.14
CA ASP A 254 -31.78 -6.93 -4.59
C ASP A 254 -30.97 -7.73 -5.64
N HIS A 255 -29.84 -7.20 -6.12
CA HIS A 255 -28.99 -7.89 -7.07
C HIS A 255 -28.30 -9.10 -6.43
N ASP A 256 -28.39 -10.26 -7.08
CA ASP A 256 -27.69 -11.49 -6.66
C ASP A 256 -26.27 -11.52 -7.26
N PRO A 257 -25.20 -11.46 -6.45
CA PRO A 257 -23.81 -11.46 -6.90
C PRO A 257 -23.31 -12.82 -7.36
N SER A 258 -24.08 -13.91 -7.19
CA SER A 258 -23.62 -15.31 -7.34
C SER A 258 -23.05 -15.59 -8.72
N ALA A 259 -23.69 -15.14 -9.79
CA ALA A 259 -23.26 -15.37 -11.16
C ALA A 259 -21.88 -14.74 -11.45
N ILE A 260 -21.65 -13.51 -10.94
CA ILE A 260 -20.38 -12.78 -11.04
C ILE A 260 -19.30 -13.52 -10.26
N ALA A 261 -19.59 -13.89 -9.02
CA ALA A 261 -18.66 -14.62 -8.17
C ALA A 261 -18.25 -15.97 -8.78
N ASP A 262 -19.19 -16.72 -9.35
CA ASP A 262 -18.92 -18.00 -10.00
C ASP A 262 -18.10 -17.83 -11.28
N GLN A 263 -18.33 -16.80 -12.06
CA GLN A 263 -17.51 -16.51 -13.24
C GLN A 263 -16.07 -16.20 -12.82
N MET A 264 -15.86 -15.38 -11.79
CA MET A 264 -14.54 -15.08 -11.27
C MET A 264 -13.85 -16.33 -10.68
N ARG A 265 -14.57 -17.18 -9.92
CA ARG A 265 -14.01 -18.44 -9.39
C ARG A 265 -13.52 -19.35 -10.51
N ARG A 266 -14.28 -19.49 -11.60
CA ARG A 266 -13.85 -20.28 -12.79
C ARG A 266 -12.61 -19.68 -13.44
N ALA A 267 -12.55 -18.36 -13.57
CA ALA A 267 -11.39 -17.67 -14.13
C ALA A 267 -10.13 -17.83 -13.26
N ILE A 268 -10.26 -17.77 -11.93
CA ILE A 268 -9.18 -18.03 -10.98
C ILE A 268 -8.73 -19.48 -11.07
N ALA A 269 -9.66 -20.45 -11.04
CA ALA A 269 -9.33 -21.88 -11.10
C ALA A 269 -8.54 -22.25 -12.35
N SER A 270 -8.87 -21.65 -13.51
CA SER A 270 -8.13 -21.88 -14.76
C SER A 270 -6.70 -21.32 -14.77
N ARG A 271 -6.34 -20.45 -13.81
CA ARG A 271 -5.04 -19.76 -13.68
C ARG A 271 -4.28 -20.10 -12.40
N GLN A 272 -4.83 -20.96 -11.54
CA GLN A 272 -4.32 -21.20 -10.18
C GLN A 272 -2.83 -21.59 -10.18
N GLY A 273 -2.39 -22.45 -11.10
CA GLY A 273 -0.99 -22.85 -11.22
C GLY A 273 -0.02 -21.69 -11.53
N ALA A 274 -0.49 -20.64 -12.21
CA ALA A 274 0.31 -19.48 -12.55
C ALA A 274 0.24 -18.37 -11.47
N LEU A 275 -0.66 -18.46 -10.50
CA LEU A 275 -0.80 -17.55 -9.37
C LEU A 275 0.10 -17.93 -8.19
N THR A 276 0.86 -19.00 -8.27
CA THR A 276 1.90 -19.36 -7.31
C THR A 276 3.22 -18.67 -7.65
N THR A 277 4.11 -18.52 -6.68
CA THR A 277 5.44 -17.98 -6.95
C THR A 277 6.52 -18.72 -6.17
N ASP A 278 7.66 -18.90 -6.84
CA ASP A 278 8.94 -19.20 -6.23
C ASP A 278 9.90 -18.08 -6.68
N VAL A 279 10.08 -17.06 -5.82
CA VAL A 279 11.04 -15.98 -6.10
C VAL A 279 12.41 -16.48 -5.70
N PRO A 280 13.40 -16.48 -6.63
CA PRO A 280 14.74 -16.97 -6.34
C PRO A 280 15.44 -16.06 -5.32
N ASP A 281 16.33 -16.64 -4.52
CA ASP A 281 17.27 -15.87 -3.72
C ASP A 281 18.34 -15.21 -4.61
N ALA A 282 19.12 -14.31 -3.98
CA ALA A 282 20.15 -13.55 -4.69
C ALA A 282 21.17 -14.43 -5.43
N GLN A 283 21.55 -15.56 -4.85
CA GLN A 283 22.55 -16.45 -5.43
C GLN A 283 22.01 -17.21 -6.64
N SER A 284 20.81 -17.76 -6.50
CA SER A 284 20.12 -18.51 -7.56
C SER A 284 19.79 -17.63 -8.78
N MET A 285 19.60 -16.33 -8.56
CA MET A 285 19.21 -15.38 -9.61
C MET A 285 20.39 -14.82 -10.41
N LEU A 286 21.65 -14.93 -9.94
CA LEU A 286 22.83 -14.33 -10.58
C LEU A 286 22.99 -14.71 -12.07
N PRO A 287 22.77 -15.96 -12.53
CA PRO A 287 22.89 -16.31 -13.94
C PRO A 287 21.91 -15.53 -14.82
N GLU A 288 20.65 -15.43 -14.40
CA GLU A 288 19.61 -14.67 -15.11
C GLU A 288 19.90 -13.18 -15.10
N LEU A 289 20.36 -12.63 -13.98
CA LEU A 289 20.75 -11.24 -13.86
C LEU A 289 21.90 -10.88 -14.82
N ARG A 290 22.93 -11.73 -14.94
CA ARG A 290 24.00 -11.53 -15.91
C ARG A 290 23.49 -11.54 -17.36
N ALA A 291 22.61 -12.46 -17.69
CA ALA A 291 21.99 -12.54 -19.02
C ALA A 291 21.11 -11.32 -19.32
N ALA A 292 20.40 -10.79 -18.31
CA ALA A 292 19.60 -9.58 -18.44
C ALA A 292 20.46 -8.33 -18.62
N LEU A 293 21.55 -8.18 -17.85
CA LEU A 293 22.50 -7.08 -17.95
C LEU A 293 23.19 -7.00 -19.32
N ALA A 294 23.38 -8.13 -19.99
CA ALA A 294 23.91 -8.16 -21.37
C ALA A 294 22.94 -7.53 -22.40
N ARG A 295 21.66 -7.41 -22.08
CA ARG A 295 20.63 -6.78 -22.93
C ARG A 295 20.43 -5.29 -22.64
N GLY A 296 20.84 -4.81 -21.45
CA GLY A 296 20.70 -3.42 -21.05
C GLY A 296 20.50 -3.26 -19.54
N ARG A 297 20.02 -2.09 -19.13
CA ARG A 297 19.78 -1.76 -17.72
C ARG A 297 18.73 -2.67 -17.11
N VAL A 298 19.06 -3.21 -15.94
CA VAL A 298 18.18 -4.10 -15.18
C VAL A 298 17.67 -3.40 -13.93
N VAL A 299 16.41 -3.63 -13.61
CA VAL A 299 15.84 -3.32 -12.29
C VAL A 299 15.67 -4.64 -11.54
N LEU A 300 16.37 -4.76 -10.42
CA LEU A 300 16.33 -5.88 -9.51
C LEU A 300 15.55 -5.48 -8.27
N ALA A 301 14.40 -6.08 -8.04
CA ALA A 301 13.58 -5.79 -6.86
C ALA A 301 13.70 -6.90 -5.82
N ASP A 302 14.14 -6.53 -4.62
CA ASP A 302 14.12 -7.39 -3.44
C ASP A 302 12.71 -7.38 -2.83
N VAL A 303 12.00 -8.48 -2.98
CA VAL A 303 10.66 -8.65 -2.42
C VAL A 303 10.70 -9.00 -0.94
N GLY A 304 11.83 -9.50 -0.44
CA GLY A 304 12.00 -9.96 0.94
C GLY A 304 12.07 -8.82 1.97
N ASP A 305 12.49 -7.61 1.56
CA ASP A 305 12.66 -6.48 2.50
C ASP A 305 12.00 -5.20 1.96
N ASN A 306 10.73 -5.29 1.58
CA ASN A 306 9.93 -4.18 1.05
C ASN A 306 9.34 -3.29 2.16
N PRO A 307 9.78 -2.04 2.32
CA PRO A 307 9.19 -1.11 3.31
C PRO A 307 7.70 -0.83 3.10
N GLY A 308 7.22 -0.92 1.86
CA GLY A 308 5.81 -0.76 1.51
C GLY A 308 4.92 -1.97 1.84
N GLY A 309 5.45 -3.06 2.38
CA GLY A 309 4.70 -4.23 2.87
C GLY A 309 5.13 -4.64 4.28
N GLY A 310 5.68 -3.71 5.07
CA GLY A 310 6.10 -3.95 6.45
C GLY A 310 7.54 -4.42 6.62
N GLY A 311 8.33 -4.52 5.53
CA GLY A 311 9.78 -4.75 5.60
C GLY A 311 10.52 -3.61 6.29
N THR A 312 11.71 -3.89 6.83
CA THR A 312 12.53 -2.88 7.50
C THR A 312 13.20 -1.93 6.52
N GLY A 313 13.56 -2.40 5.33
CA GLY A 313 14.41 -1.71 4.37
C GLY A 313 15.89 -1.79 4.72
N GLY A 314 16.25 -2.49 5.80
CA GLY A 314 17.62 -2.53 6.36
C GLY A 314 18.49 -3.71 5.90
N ASP A 315 17.97 -4.64 5.09
CA ASP A 315 18.72 -5.81 4.64
C ASP A 315 19.84 -5.42 3.65
N THR A 316 21.04 -5.94 3.88
CA THR A 316 22.26 -5.69 3.08
C THR A 316 22.81 -6.95 2.40
N SER A 317 22.10 -8.06 2.48
CA SER A 317 22.53 -9.37 1.96
C SER A 317 22.86 -9.37 0.46
N LEU A 318 22.16 -8.52 -0.32
CA LEU A 318 22.37 -8.36 -1.76
C LEU A 318 23.64 -7.60 -2.13
N LEU A 319 24.24 -6.80 -1.25
CA LEU A 319 25.34 -5.91 -1.63
C LEU A 319 26.57 -6.65 -2.14
N LYS A 320 27.04 -7.70 -1.44
CA LYS A 320 28.22 -8.46 -1.88
C LYS A 320 28.02 -9.20 -3.20
N PRO A 321 26.88 -9.92 -3.41
CA PRO A 321 26.53 -10.45 -4.74
C PRO A 321 26.56 -9.41 -5.86
N LEU A 322 26.03 -8.20 -5.62
CA LEU A 322 26.00 -7.14 -6.61
C LEU A 322 27.38 -6.58 -6.92
N ILE A 323 28.23 -6.38 -5.91
CA ILE A 323 29.64 -5.95 -6.11
C ILE A 323 30.42 -6.95 -6.98
N ALA A 324 30.16 -8.26 -6.80
CA ALA A 324 30.82 -9.32 -7.58
C ALA A 324 30.42 -9.36 -9.08
N LEU A 325 29.41 -8.57 -9.49
CA LEU A 325 29.03 -8.44 -10.90
C LEU A 325 29.92 -7.50 -11.70
N ASP A 326 30.69 -6.62 -11.02
CA ASP A 326 31.54 -5.58 -11.62
C ASP A 326 30.78 -4.65 -12.61
N VAL A 327 29.55 -4.28 -12.26
CA VAL A 327 28.73 -3.31 -12.99
C VAL A 327 28.45 -2.08 -12.13
N ALA A 328 28.12 -0.95 -12.75
CA ALA A 328 27.66 0.22 -12.00
C ALA A 328 26.23 0.00 -11.51
N PHE A 329 26.03 -0.05 -10.19
CA PHE A 329 24.69 -0.23 -9.63
C PHE A 329 24.30 0.89 -8.66
N GLY A 330 22.99 1.14 -8.56
CA GLY A 330 22.36 1.90 -7.49
C GLY A 330 21.61 0.96 -6.56
N PHE A 331 21.83 1.07 -5.26
CA PHE A 331 21.12 0.30 -4.25
C PHE A 331 20.34 1.26 -3.33
N GLY A 332 19.04 1.09 -3.22
CA GLY A 332 18.31 2.01 -2.36
C GLY A 332 16.79 1.81 -2.22
N PHE A 333 16.22 2.36 -1.14
CA PHE A 333 16.97 2.91 0.00
C PHE A 333 17.36 1.81 0.98
N LEU A 334 18.56 1.90 1.51
CA LEU A 334 18.93 1.18 2.72
C LEU A 334 18.48 2.03 3.93
N VAL A 335 17.53 1.54 4.71
CA VAL A 335 17.08 2.20 5.93
C VAL A 335 18.02 1.86 7.07
N ALA A 336 18.94 2.78 7.41
CA ALA A 336 19.99 2.56 8.39
C ALA A 336 20.35 3.89 9.10
N PRO A 337 19.57 4.33 10.11
CA PRO A 337 19.78 5.60 10.80
C PRO A 337 21.18 5.71 11.41
N ASP A 338 21.72 4.62 12.00
CA ASP A 338 23.06 4.60 12.58
C ASP A 338 24.15 4.78 11.53
N LEU A 339 23.95 4.23 10.32
CA LEU A 339 24.89 4.42 9.21
C LEU A 339 24.84 5.84 8.66
N VAL A 340 23.68 6.48 8.65
CA VAL A 340 23.54 7.91 8.31
C VAL A 340 24.32 8.75 9.32
N ALA A 341 24.13 8.52 10.63
CA ALA A 341 24.86 9.24 11.68
C ALA A 341 26.39 9.04 11.60
N ALA A 342 26.82 7.81 11.31
CA ALA A 342 28.24 7.52 11.06
C ALA A 342 28.78 8.28 9.84
N ALA A 343 28.00 8.35 8.75
CA ALA A 343 28.36 9.10 7.55
C ALA A 343 28.41 10.62 7.80
N GLU A 344 27.48 11.17 8.59
CA GLU A 344 27.53 12.57 9.02
C GLU A 344 28.77 12.87 9.85
N THR A 345 29.16 11.96 10.76
CA THR A 345 30.38 12.09 11.57
C THR A 345 31.64 12.03 10.71
N ALA A 346 31.70 11.13 9.74
CA ALA A 346 32.85 10.98 8.83
C ALA A 346 32.98 12.16 7.85
N GLY A 347 31.88 12.81 7.52
CA GLY A 347 31.81 13.89 6.54
C GLY A 347 31.99 13.42 5.09
N VAL A 348 31.69 14.29 4.13
CA VAL A 348 31.88 14.01 2.70
C VAL A 348 33.38 13.78 2.41
N GLY A 349 33.70 12.70 1.70
CA GLY A 349 35.05 12.22 1.44
C GLY A 349 35.57 11.22 2.49
N GLY A 350 34.96 11.17 3.69
CA GLY A 350 35.27 10.18 4.73
C GLY A 350 34.81 8.76 4.34
N THR A 351 35.20 7.78 5.15
CA THR A 351 34.86 6.36 4.94
C THR A 351 34.03 5.85 6.09
N VAL A 352 33.03 5.03 5.78
CA VAL A 352 32.18 4.31 6.73
C VAL A 352 32.06 2.87 6.32
N ASP A 353 31.77 1.98 7.27
CA ASP A 353 31.57 0.56 7.01
C ASP A 353 30.07 0.25 6.89
N ILE A 354 29.63 -0.25 5.74
CA ILE A 354 28.27 -0.77 5.58
C ILE A 354 28.21 -2.17 6.21
N PRO A 355 27.43 -2.39 7.27
CA PRO A 355 27.32 -3.71 7.88
C PRO A 355 26.63 -4.68 6.92
N THR A 356 27.17 -5.90 6.78
CA THR A 356 26.54 -7.00 6.04
C THR A 356 26.62 -8.31 6.81
N PRO A 357 25.78 -9.31 6.52
CA PRO A 357 25.82 -10.60 7.21
C PRO A 357 27.18 -11.33 7.15
N THR A 358 27.99 -11.03 6.14
CA THR A 358 29.29 -11.68 5.90
C THR A 358 30.49 -10.75 6.14
N GLY A 359 30.31 -9.71 6.95
CA GLY A 359 31.31 -8.70 7.30
C GLY A 359 31.11 -7.36 6.59
N PRO A 360 31.66 -6.27 7.14
CA PRO A 360 31.46 -4.92 6.64
C PRO A 360 32.03 -4.69 5.26
N ILE A 361 31.53 -3.68 4.59
CA ILE A 361 32.03 -3.17 3.30
C ILE A 361 32.42 -1.71 3.50
N PRO A 362 33.70 -1.32 3.34
CA PRO A 362 34.09 0.07 3.41
C PRO A 362 33.54 0.85 2.21
N ALA A 363 32.94 1.99 2.49
CA ALA A 363 32.33 2.85 1.50
C ALA A 363 32.71 4.32 1.77
N ARG A 364 32.98 5.09 0.71
CA ARG A 364 33.27 6.52 0.83
C ARG A 364 31.95 7.30 0.90
N VAL A 365 31.85 8.26 1.81
CA VAL A 365 30.73 9.20 1.85
C VAL A 365 30.83 10.15 0.67
N ASP A 366 29.90 10.04 -0.27
CA ASP A 366 29.88 10.85 -1.50
C ASP A 366 29.02 12.10 -1.35
N ARG A 367 27.90 11.98 -0.59
CA ARG A 367 26.97 13.07 -0.35
C ARG A 367 26.21 12.89 0.96
N LEU A 368 25.86 14.00 1.60
CA LEU A 368 24.98 14.09 2.77
C LEU A 368 23.91 15.13 2.49
N GLN A 369 22.63 14.77 2.62
CA GLN A 369 21.52 15.70 2.42
C GLN A 369 20.20 15.13 2.96
N PRO A 370 19.22 15.99 3.28
CA PRO A 370 17.88 15.53 3.60
C PRO A 370 17.21 14.86 2.40
N ILE A 371 16.49 13.77 2.65
CA ILE A 371 15.73 13.08 1.61
C ILE A 371 14.32 13.67 1.54
N ARG A 372 14.10 14.53 0.57
CA ARG A 372 12.78 15.14 0.32
C ARG A 372 12.55 15.22 -1.17
N TYR A 373 11.46 14.65 -1.65
CA TYR A 373 11.07 14.70 -3.05
C TYR A 373 9.56 14.60 -3.22
N ARG A 374 9.08 14.87 -4.43
CA ARG A 374 7.70 14.60 -4.84
C ARG A 374 7.73 13.53 -5.94
N ASN A 375 6.81 12.59 -5.86
CA ASN A 375 6.66 11.61 -6.92
C ASN A 375 6.28 12.28 -8.24
N SER A 376 6.95 11.88 -9.31
CA SER A 376 6.69 12.35 -10.68
C SER A 376 6.05 11.28 -11.56
N GLY A 377 6.15 10.01 -11.18
CA GLY A 377 5.58 8.86 -11.89
C GLY A 377 4.06 8.73 -11.74
N ALA A 378 3.48 7.73 -12.37
CA ALA A 378 2.03 7.53 -12.41
C ALA A 378 1.43 7.21 -11.02
N MET A 379 2.18 6.50 -10.17
CA MET A 379 1.73 6.14 -8.84
C MET A 379 1.93 7.30 -7.86
N MET A 380 0.87 7.75 -7.21
CA MET A 380 0.90 8.81 -6.19
C MET A 380 1.64 10.09 -6.65
N ARG A 381 1.51 10.46 -7.93
CA ARG A 381 2.13 11.69 -8.45
C ARG A 381 1.76 12.90 -7.61
N GLY A 382 2.75 13.76 -7.35
CA GLY A 382 2.58 14.98 -6.57
C GLY A 382 2.68 14.76 -5.05
N GLU A 383 2.64 13.52 -4.55
CA GLU A 383 2.79 13.24 -3.13
C GLU A 383 4.22 13.53 -2.66
N ALA A 384 4.33 14.22 -1.51
CA ALA A 384 5.62 14.57 -0.92
C ALA A 384 6.13 13.44 -0.03
N LEU A 385 7.38 13.03 -0.24
CA LEU A 385 8.07 12.00 0.53
C LEU A 385 9.17 12.61 1.39
N ASN A 386 9.34 12.05 2.59
CA ASN A 386 10.39 12.41 3.53
C ASN A 386 11.09 11.15 4.04
N GLY A 387 12.34 10.96 3.66
CA GLY A 387 13.21 9.86 4.12
C GLY A 387 14.16 10.27 5.26
N GLY A 388 13.98 11.45 5.83
CA GLY A 388 14.83 11.97 6.91
C GLY A 388 16.18 12.49 6.42
N ALA A 389 17.21 12.36 7.24
CA ALA A 389 18.60 12.56 6.85
C ALA A 389 19.02 11.42 5.92
N GLY A 390 19.88 11.72 4.97
CA GLY A 390 20.34 10.74 3.98
C GLY A 390 21.80 10.87 3.61
N ALA A 391 22.38 9.74 3.22
CA ALA A 391 23.73 9.67 2.68
C ALA A 391 23.75 8.90 1.35
N VAL A 392 24.64 9.32 0.45
CA VAL A 392 25.05 8.53 -0.72
C VAL A 392 26.43 7.98 -0.43
N LEU A 393 26.57 6.67 -0.40
CA LEU A 393 27.82 5.97 -0.17
C LEU A 393 28.33 5.41 -1.50
N ALA A 394 29.59 5.70 -1.82
CA ALA A 394 30.24 5.25 -3.06
C ALA A 394 30.98 3.92 -2.83
N LEU A 395 30.71 2.95 -3.70
CA LEU A 395 31.42 1.69 -3.86
C LEU A 395 31.97 1.64 -5.28
N GLY A 396 33.11 2.30 -5.48
CA GLY A 396 33.64 2.52 -6.82
C GLY A 396 32.67 3.30 -7.70
N ARG A 397 32.20 2.69 -8.82
CA ARG A 397 31.18 3.26 -9.72
C ARG A 397 29.74 3.18 -9.19
N SER A 398 29.51 2.36 -8.18
CA SER A 398 28.20 2.09 -7.62
C SER A 398 27.82 3.05 -6.49
N ARG A 399 26.53 3.20 -6.23
CA ARG A 399 25.99 4.07 -5.18
C ARG A 399 25.00 3.33 -4.31
N VAL A 400 25.16 3.48 -2.98
CA VAL A 400 24.20 3.02 -1.97
C VAL A 400 23.53 4.24 -1.37
N LEU A 401 22.21 4.35 -1.52
CA LEU A 401 21.41 5.42 -0.96
C LEU A 401 20.93 4.97 0.42
N VAL A 402 21.29 5.73 1.45
CA VAL A 402 20.95 5.40 2.85
C VAL A 402 20.00 6.45 3.41
N SER A 403 18.96 6.02 4.12
CA SER A 403 17.97 6.88 4.77
C SER A 403 17.91 6.65 6.27
N SER A 404 17.64 7.73 7.02
CA SER A 404 17.41 7.62 8.46
C SER A 404 15.96 7.28 8.83
N LEU A 405 15.00 7.56 7.95
CA LEU A 405 13.62 7.16 8.10
C LEU A 405 13.25 6.12 7.04
N ARG A 406 12.28 5.27 7.39
CA ARG A 406 11.78 4.26 6.47
C ARG A 406 11.05 4.93 5.30
N VAL A 407 11.50 4.62 4.09
CA VAL A 407 10.95 5.12 2.83
C VAL A 407 11.08 4.04 1.76
N GLN A 408 10.06 3.90 0.93
CA GLN A 408 10.10 3.00 -0.23
C GLN A 408 10.46 3.79 -1.49
N ALA A 409 11.49 3.34 -2.21
CA ALA A 409 11.92 3.94 -3.48
C ALA A 409 11.08 3.41 -4.65
N TYR A 410 9.77 3.67 -4.67
CA TYR A 410 8.89 3.24 -5.76
C TYR A 410 8.85 4.22 -6.95
N ASP A 411 9.42 5.41 -6.81
CA ASP A 411 9.57 6.41 -7.87
C ASP A 411 11.07 6.69 -8.12
N THR A 412 11.46 6.90 -9.37
CA THR A 412 12.85 7.21 -9.75
C THR A 412 13.35 8.53 -9.16
N GLU A 413 12.44 9.44 -8.77
CA GLU A 413 12.78 10.67 -8.04
C GLU A 413 13.50 10.40 -6.71
N ALA A 414 13.33 9.21 -6.12
CA ALA A 414 14.09 8.78 -4.95
C ALA A 414 15.62 8.84 -5.19
N PHE A 415 16.06 8.38 -6.35
CA PHE A 415 17.48 8.44 -6.75
C PHE A 415 17.90 9.85 -7.14
N ARG A 416 17.08 10.54 -7.97
CA ARG A 416 17.38 11.90 -8.44
C ARG A 416 17.47 12.90 -7.29
N ALA A 417 16.60 12.77 -6.28
CA ALA A 417 16.65 13.61 -5.08
C ALA A 417 17.97 13.47 -4.31
N MET A 418 18.64 12.31 -4.44
CA MET A 418 19.95 12.08 -3.85
C MET A 418 21.11 12.42 -4.79
N GLY A 419 20.81 13.04 -5.95
CA GLY A 419 21.78 13.42 -6.94
C GLY A 419 22.41 12.24 -7.69
N VAL A 420 21.70 11.12 -7.75
CA VAL A 420 22.05 9.93 -8.52
C VAL A 420 21.09 9.81 -9.69
N ASP A 421 21.58 9.87 -10.90
CA ASP A 421 20.76 9.61 -12.08
C ASP A 421 20.57 8.09 -12.24
N PRO A 422 19.32 7.56 -12.08
CA PRO A 422 19.07 6.14 -12.24
C PRO A 422 19.37 5.63 -13.65
N GLU A 423 19.34 6.51 -14.65
CA GLU A 423 19.58 6.13 -16.04
C GLU A 423 21.07 6.05 -16.39
N SER A 424 21.95 6.53 -15.53
CA SER A 424 23.41 6.40 -15.66
C SER A 424 23.98 5.07 -15.15
N LEU A 425 23.14 4.22 -14.56
CA LEU A 425 23.53 2.97 -13.90
C LEU A 425 23.12 1.77 -14.75
N ASP A 426 23.90 0.69 -14.68
CA ASP A 426 23.61 -0.58 -15.37
C ASP A 426 22.53 -1.39 -14.63
N LEU A 427 22.49 -1.23 -13.31
CA LEU A 427 21.61 -2.00 -12.42
C LEU A 427 21.03 -1.09 -11.33
N LEU A 428 19.72 -1.19 -11.14
CA LEU A 428 19.01 -0.57 -10.03
C LEU A 428 18.47 -1.68 -9.10
N ALA A 429 19.08 -1.82 -7.93
CA ALA A 429 18.62 -2.75 -6.91
C ALA A 429 17.75 -1.99 -5.89
N ILE A 430 16.49 -2.35 -5.79
CA ILE A 430 15.49 -1.64 -4.99
C ILE A 430 14.72 -2.59 -4.07
N LYS A 431 14.23 -2.09 -2.95
CA LYS A 431 13.44 -2.84 -1.96
C LYS A 431 11.96 -2.60 -2.22
N SER A 432 11.36 -3.48 -3.02
CA SER A 432 9.95 -3.35 -3.44
C SER A 432 9.41 -4.66 -3.99
N ILE A 433 8.09 -4.89 -3.90
CA ILE A 433 7.44 -6.06 -4.49
C ILE A 433 6.86 -5.74 -5.87
N GLY A 434 6.06 -4.67 -5.99
CA GLY A 434 5.35 -4.35 -7.24
C GLY A 434 5.26 -2.86 -7.55
N HIS A 435 5.18 -1.98 -6.54
CA HIS A 435 4.96 -0.53 -6.71
C HIS A 435 5.97 0.15 -7.65
N PHE A 436 7.23 -0.26 -7.61
CA PHE A 436 8.31 0.29 -8.42
C PHE A 436 8.03 0.20 -9.93
N ARG A 437 7.23 -0.77 -10.37
CA ARG A 437 6.98 -1.02 -11.80
C ARG A 437 6.42 0.21 -12.52
N ALA A 438 5.65 1.04 -11.82
CA ALA A 438 5.08 2.27 -12.38
C ALA A 438 6.12 3.27 -12.90
N SER A 439 7.30 3.34 -12.26
CA SER A 439 8.34 4.33 -12.60
C SER A 439 9.63 3.70 -13.13
N TYR A 440 9.95 2.46 -12.73
CA TYR A 440 11.24 1.85 -13.11
C TYR A 440 11.13 0.93 -14.34
N THR A 441 9.98 0.30 -14.61
CA THR A 441 9.85 -0.55 -15.81
C THR A 441 10.18 0.19 -17.11
N PRO A 442 9.76 1.47 -17.30
CA PRO A 442 10.08 2.20 -18.53
C PRO A 442 11.57 2.40 -18.80
N ILE A 443 12.41 2.40 -17.76
CA ILE A 443 13.87 2.59 -17.89
C ILE A 443 14.65 1.27 -17.83
N ALA A 444 13.98 0.13 -17.64
CA ALA A 444 14.60 -1.20 -17.50
C ALA A 444 14.77 -1.90 -18.85
N SER A 445 15.67 -1.40 -19.72
CA SER A 445 15.88 -1.95 -21.07
C SER A 445 16.36 -3.41 -21.08
N GLY A 446 17.06 -3.86 -20.05
CA GLY A 446 17.46 -5.27 -19.84
C GLY A 446 16.37 -6.13 -19.18
N GLY A 447 15.37 -5.47 -18.60
CA GLY A 447 14.22 -6.11 -17.95
C GLY A 447 14.15 -5.90 -16.43
N VAL A 448 13.09 -6.45 -15.86
CA VAL A 448 12.81 -6.43 -14.41
C VAL A 448 12.96 -7.83 -13.86
N LEU A 449 13.73 -7.99 -12.80
CA LEU A 449 13.91 -9.24 -12.06
C LEU A 449 13.50 -9.09 -10.61
N LEU A 450 13.03 -10.18 -10.00
CA LEU A 450 12.69 -10.25 -8.59
C LEU A 450 13.67 -11.16 -7.88
N THR A 451 14.05 -10.81 -6.65
CA THR A 451 14.81 -11.67 -5.74
C THR A 451 14.23 -11.58 -4.34
N ASP A 452 14.46 -12.60 -3.53
CA ASP A 452 13.96 -12.70 -2.16
C ASP A 452 15.13 -12.82 -1.18
N SER A 453 15.41 -11.75 -0.43
CA SER A 453 16.41 -11.76 0.66
C SER A 453 15.98 -12.57 1.90
N GLY A 454 14.75 -13.07 1.94
CA GLY A 454 14.20 -13.80 3.10
C GLY A 454 13.81 -12.91 4.27
N GLY A 455 13.77 -11.58 4.06
CA GLY A 455 13.35 -10.60 5.06
C GLY A 455 11.86 -10.65 5.39
N LEU A 456 11.36 -9.64 6.11
CA LEU A 456 10.01 -9.66 6.68
C LEU A 456 8.87 -9.65 5.64
N SER A 457 9.09 -9.13 4.45
CA SER A 457 8.09 -9.16 3.38
C SER A 457 8.27 -10.32 2.39
N SER A 458 9.14 -11.29 2.71
CA SER A 458 9.31 -12.51 1.91
C SER A 458 8.00 -13.28 1.79
N PRO A 459 7.57 -13.67 0.57
CA PRO A 459 6.38 -14.50 0.39
C PRO A 459 6.39 -15.80 1.20
N ARG A 460 7.59 -16.33 1.50
CA ARG A 460 7.79 -17.55 2.31
C ARG A 460 7.41 -17.36 3.78
N ARG A 461 7.29 -16.12 4.26
CA ARG A 461 6.90 -15.77 5.64
C ARG A 461 5.42 -15.50 5.81
N ALA A 462 4.66 -15.42 4.72
CA ALA A 462 3.22 -15.24 4.82
C ALA A 462 2.59 -16.39 5.62
N PRO A 463 1.68 -16.10 6.58
CA PRO A 463 0.98 -17.14 7.30
C PRO A 463 0.23 -18.07 6.34
N PRO A 464 0.14 -19.38 6.64
CA PRO A 464 -0.62 -20.31 5.81
C PRO A 464 -2.07 -19.83 5.69
N PHE A 465 -2.63 -19.93 4.49
CA PHE A 465 -4.04 -19.58 4.25
C PHE A 465 -4.92 -20.53 5.06
N PRO A 466 -5.99 -20.05 5.73
CA PRO A 466 -6.90 -20.93 6.45
C PRO A 466 -7.51 -21.96 5.50
N ASP A 467 -7.52 -23.23 5.90
CA ASP A 467 -8.21 -24.28 5.14
C ASP A 467 -9.70 -23.89 4.99
N ALA A 468 -10.20 -23.99 3.77
CA ALA A 468 -11.60 -23.69 3.43
C ALA A 468 -12.65 -24.52 4.20
N ALA A 469 -12.19 -25.48 5.01
CA ALA A 469 -13.02 -26.42 5.79
C ALA A 469 -13.22 -26.04 7.27
N ALA A 470 -12.60 -24.95 7.77
CA ALA A 470 -12.89 -24.53 9.15
C ALA A 470 -14.18 -23.68 9.18
N PRO A 471 -15.30 -24.16 9.76
CA PRO A 471 -16.46 -23.32 9.95
C PRO A 471 -16.08 -22.12 10.83
N ALA A 472 -16.58 -20.94 10.48
CA ALA A 472 -16.39 -19.74 11.26
C ALA A 472 -16.75 -20.04 12.73
N SER A 473 -15.83 -19.79 13.67
CA SER A 473 -16.11 -19.91 15.09
C SER A 473 -17.36 -19.07 15.42
N PRO A 474 -18.30 -19.59 16.19
CA PRO A 474 -19.49 -18.82 16.56
C PRO A 474 -19.06 -17.56 17.33
N PRO A 475 -19.80 -16.46 17.18
CA PRO A 475 -19.48 -15.23 17.89
C PRO A 475 -19.44 -15.50 19.40
N HIS A 476 -18.37 -15.07 20.06
CA HIS A 476 -18.25 -15.14 21.51
C HIS A 476 -19.46 -14.42 22.12
N ALA A 477 -20.24 -15.15 22.93
CA ALA A 477 -21.29 -14.57 23.74
C ALA A 477 -20.68 -13.49 24.67
N PRO A 478 -21.37 -12.36 24.88
CA PRO A 478 -20.90 -11.35 25.81
C PRO A 478 -20.75 -11.96 27.19
N GLN A 479 -19.58 -11.89 27.78
CA GLN A 479 -19.39 -12.19 29.17
C GLN A 479 -20.11 -11.10 29.97
N THR A 480 -21.15 -11.54 30.73
CA THR A 480 -21.94 -10.73 31.64
C THR A 480 -21.11 -10.22 32.81
#